data_20355af21de40f284780766867e9818a
#
_entry.id   20355af21de40f284780766867e9818a
#
_cell.length_a   1.000
_cell.length_b   1.000
_cell.length_c   1.000
_cell.angle_alpha   90.00
_cell.angle_beta   90.00
_cell.angle_gamma   90.00
#
_symmetry.space_group_name_H-M   'P 1'
#
loop_
_entity.id
_entity.type
_entity.pdbx_description
1 polymer ?
#
loop_
_entity_poly.entity_id
_entity_poly.type
_entity_poly.pdbx_seq_one_letter_code
_entity_poly.pdbx_strand_id
1 'polypeptide(L)'
;MPQCQASAYLRQAAPRLREAIARLERRYSYISVLGTDSFGITYAATPGERTAGDSNWVERGFVFRAQRDGRIVEHALNELPDGDLAAALAAAIDPLFRGPASDRRYPDIPDEPISAEYLGSFELDPFAADPDHALDGLASARAAVQAASPEIVFASARLESMRVSKLFLSPHRELTQAFVWSQAYLVAVGRRGDVTKENYQPVSGLVGLEILDQVRRMAPGFGSETLELLGAGRIEPGEYEVIMDPDVAGTLAHEAFGHGVEMDMFVKGRAKAMEYLGKPVASPIVQMFDGAADVDQCGSYLFDDEGRLATRTQVIKDGVLVAGISDMQSALLLGTMPTGNGRRQAFDHKAYARMTNTYFSAGDSTYLEMLSSVRHGWLLQKLNSGMEDPKNWGIQLVVLIGREIVDGRLTGKIVSPVVCSGYVPDVLSNITMLSDDFELFGSGYCGKGYKEYVKVSCGGPYIKTKMRLG
;
A
#
# COMPACT_ATOMS: atom_id res chain seq x y z
N MET A 1 -19.53 -16.89 0.08
CA MET A 1 -18.85 -16.21 1.20
C MET A 1 -19.78 -15.14 1.76
N PRO A 2 -19.80 -14.90 3.08
CA PRO A 2 -20.45 -13.74 3.68
C PRO A 2 -19.90 -12.45 3.08
N GLN A 3 -20.77 -11.44 2.92
CA GLN A 3 -20.38 -10.12 2.43
C GLN A 3 -20.30 -9.12 3.59
N CYS A 4 -19.40 -8.16 3.47
CA CYS A 4 -19.41 -6.98 4.33
C CYS A 4 -20.74 -6.25 4.23
N GLN A 5 -21.16 -5.65 5.31
CA GLN A 5 -22.27 -4.71 5.31
C GLN A 5 -21.73 -3.30 5.39
N ALA A 6 -22.28 -2.39 4.59
CA ALA A 6 -21.98 -0.97 4.73
C ALA A 6 -22.37 -0.48 6.14
N SER A 7 -21.60 0.43 6.67
CA SER A 7 -21.80 0.97 8.04
C SER A 7 -23.22 1.44 8.29
N ALA A 8 -23.81 0.99 9.39
CA ALA A 8 -25.13 1.48 9.82
C ALA A 8 -25.11 2.98 10.13
N TYR A 9 -24.02 3.48 10.70
CA TYR A 9 -23.81 4.89 10.99
C TYR A 9 -23.86 5.75 9.71
N LEU A 10 -23.12 5.34 8.66
CA LEU A 10 -23.11 6.05 7.37
C LEU A 10 -24.45 5.95 6.66
N ARG A 11 -25.12 4.78 6.69
CA ARG A 11 -26.47 4.61 6.12
C ARG A 11 -27.52 5.50 6.79
N GLN A 12 -27.46 5.64 8.11
CA GLN A 12 -28.37 6.53 8.85
C GLN A 12 -28.11 7.99 8.56
N ALA A 13 -26.85 8.40 8.35
CA ALA A 13 -26.47 9.75 7.98
C ALA A 13 -26.85 10.13 6.53
N ALA A 14 -26.85 9.17 5.61
CA ALA A 14 -27.00 9.40 4.17
C ALA A 14 -28.20 10.27 3.76
N PRO A 15 -29.43 10.10 4.27
CA PRO A 15 -30.57 10.96 3.89
C PRO A 15 -30.35 12.43 4.22
N ARG A 16 -29.84 12.73 5.41
CA ARG A 16 -29.52 14.12 5.84
C ARG A 16 -28.39 14.73 5.01
N LEU A 17 -27.38 13.92 4.68
CA LEU A 17 -26.26 14.33 3.83
C LEU A 17 -26.73 14.66 2.41
N ARG A 18 -27.58 13.82 1.79
CA ARG A 18 -28.14 14.07 0.45
C ARG A 18 -28.96 15.36 0.41
N GLU A 19 -29.84 15.58 1.41
CA GLU A 19 -30.61 16.81 1.52
C GLU A 19 -29.70 18.04 1.63
N ALA A 20 -28.68 17.98 2.48
CA ALA A 20 -27.74 19.09 2.65
C ALA A 20 -26.96 19.39 1.37
N ILE A 21 -26.44 18.38 0.68
CA ILE A 21 -25.72 18.51 -0.61
C ILE A 21 -26.65 19.16 -1.66
N ALA A 22 -27.87 18.67 -1.84
CA ALA A 22 -28.85 19.22 -2.80
C ALA A 22 -29.21 20.70 -2.55
N ARG A 23 -29.14 21.14 -1.29
CA ARG A 23 -29.33 22.56 -0.96
C ARG A 23 -28.09 23.40 -1.20
N LEU A 24 -26.90 22.82 -0.94
CA LEU A 24 -25.63 23.53 -1.01
C LEU A 24 -25.07 23.63 -2.44
N GLU A 25 -25.50 22.76 -3.39
CA GLU A 25 -25.11 22.84 -4.80
C GLU A 25 -25.45 24.17 -5.48
N ARG A 26 -26.48 24.88 -4.97
CA ARG A 26 -26.82 26.23 -5.45
C ARG A 26 -25.87 27.33 -4.95
N ARG A 27 -25.03 27.00 -3.98
CA ARG A 27 -24.14 27.97 -3.32
C ARG A 27 -22.67 27.79 -3.75
N TYR A 28 -22.30 26.59 -4.10
CA TYR A 28 -20.93 26.21 -4.50
C TYR A 28 -20.96 25.61 -5.90
N SER A 29 -19.92 25.87 -6.71
CA SER A 29 -19.79 25.22 -8.02
C SER A 29 -19.55 23.72 -7.91
N TYR A 30 -19.09 23.25 -6.76
CA TYR A 30 -18.98 21.85 -6.38
C TYR A 30 -19.14 21.72 -4.87
N ILE A 31 -19.82 20.66 -4.44
CA ILE A 31 -19.92 20.25 -3.04
C ILE A 31 -19.94 18.72 -2.96
N SER A 32 -19.18 18.14 -2.05
CA SER A 32 -19.21 16.70 -1.78
C SER A 32 -18.98 16.42 -0.30
N VAL A 33 -19.30 15.22 0.11
CA VAL A 33 -18.95 14.66 1.42
C VAL A 33 -18.39 13.25 1.26
N LEU A 34 -17.28 12.99 1.94
CA LEU A 34 -16.81 11.64 2.26
C LEU A 34 -17.16 11.37 3.72
N GLY A 35 -17.94 10.33 3.98
CA GLY A 35 -18.14 9.75 5.30
C GLY A 35 -17.28 8.51 5.44
N THR A 36 -16.56 8.39 6.54
CA THR A 36 -15.73 7.25 6.89
C THR A 36 -16.18 6.66 8.22
N ASP A 37 -16.26 5.34 8.30
CA ASP A 37 -16.49 4.57 9.53
C ASP A 37 -15.66 3.29 9.44
N SER A 38 -14.45 3.35 9.96
CA SER A 38 -13.49 2.25 9.92
C SER A 38 -13.12 1.84 11.34
N PHE A 39 -13.10 0.56 11.60
CA PHE A 39 -12.66 0.01 12.88
C PHE A 39 -11.87 -1.27 12.66
N GLY A 40 -11.03 -1.59 13.65
CA GLY A 40 -10.15 -2.73 13.54
C GLY A 40 -9.78 -3.33 14.88
N ILE A 41 -9.30 -4.55 14.83
CA ILE A 41 -8.86 -5.32 15.98
C ILE A 41 -7.47 -5.87 15.73
N THR A 42 -6.68 -5.89 16.79
CA THR A 42 -5.33 -6.48 16.79
C THR A 42 -5.29 -7.64 17.77
N TYR A 43 -4.60 -8.71 17.39
CA TYR A 43 -4.30 -9.86 18.23
C TYR A 43 -2.79 -10.10 18.24
N ALA A 44 -2.25 -10.52 19.37
CA ALA A 44 -0.85 -10.91 19.45
C ALA A 44 -0.66 -12.11 20.38
N ALA A 45 0.27 -12.99 20.01
CA ALA A 45 0.79 -14.06 20.84
C ALA A 45 2.30 -13.93 20.96
N THR A 46 2.78 -13.67 22.17
CA THR A 46 4.20 -13.56 22.52
C THR A 46 4.56 -14.64 23.56
N PRO A 47 5.83 -14.82 23.95
CA PRO A 47 6.15 -15.70 25.06
C PRO A 47 5.46 -15.27 26.37
N GLY A 48 4.54 -16.11 26.86
CA GLY A 48 3.84 -15.89 28.13
C GLY A 48 2.64 -14.94 28.09
N GLU A 49 2.31 -14.32 26.93
CA GLU A 49 1.22 -13.35 26.85
C GLU A 49 0.41 -13.50 25.55
N ARG A 50 -0.89 -13.31 25.66
CA ARG A 50 -1.83 -13.17 24.53
C ARG A 50 -2.64 -11.91 24.75
N THR A 51 -2.72 -11.08 23.74
CA THR A 51 -3.43 -9.78 23.81
C THR A 51 -4.39 -9.61 22.65
N ALA A 52 -5.51 -8.94 22.93
CA ALA A 52 -6.43 -8.41 21.94
C ALA A 52 -6.70 -6.94 22.28
N GLY A 53 -6.85 -6.11 21.27
CA GLY A 53 -7.11 -4.68 21.44
C GLY A 53 -7.57 -4.04 20.13
N ASP A 54 -7.96 -2.77 20.21
CA ASP A 54 -8.34 -2.01 19.02
C ASP A 54 -7.12 -1.72 18.15
N SER A 55 -7.36 -1.62 16.84
CA SER A 55 -6.35 -1.11 15.90
C SER A 55 -6.15 0.39 16.09
N ASN A 56 -4.95 0.88 15.81
CA ASN A 56 -4.63 2.32 15.82
C ASN A 56 -5.22 3.09 14.61
N TRP A 57 -5.81 2.40 13.64
CA TRP A 57 -6.36 2.97 12.41
C TRP A 57 -7.89 3.14 12.45
N VAL A 58 -8.48 3.13 13.65
CA VAL A 58 -9.90 3.39 13.86
C VAL A 58 -10.20 4.85 13.56
N GLU A 59 -11.18 5.10 12.69
CA GLU A 59 -11.61 6.45 12.33
C GLU A 59 -13.11 6.53 12.08
N ARG A 60 -13.73 7.65 12.45
CA ARG A 60 -15.14 7.95 12.14
C ARG A 60 -15.33 9.44 11.98
N GLY A 61 -15.93 9.84 10.86
CA GLY A 61 -16.24 11.23 10.62
C GLY A 61 -16.62 11.52 9.17
N PHE A 62 -16.74 12.81 8.88
CA PHE A 62 -17.15 13.34 7.59
C PHE A 62 -16.21 14.46 7.17
N VAL A 63 -15.83 14.51 5.92
CA VAL A 63 -15.14 15.64 5.32
C VAL A 63 -15.96 16.17 4.15
N PHE A 64 -16.29 17.46 4.22
CA PHE A 64 -16.99 18.19 3.17
C PHE A 64 -15.97 18.97 2.36
N ARG A 65 -16.06 18.84 1.03
CA ARG A 65 -15.23 19.61 0.09
C ARG A 65 -16.15 20.53 -0.71
N ALA A 66 -15.83 21.81 -0.75
CA ALA A 66 -16.57 22.79 -1.53
C ALA A 66 -15.63 23.54 -2.47
N GLN A 67 -16.15 23.89 -3.68
CA GLN A 67 -15.48 24.76 -4.62
C GLN A 67 -16.32 25.98 -4.91
N ARG A 68 -15.67 27.17 -4.97
CA ARG A 68 -16.28 28.43 -5.38
C ARG A 68 -15.19 29.37 -5.92
N ASP A 69 -15.44 29.98 -7.08
CA ASP A 69 -14.53 30.92 -7.75
C ASP A 69 -13.09 30.33 -7.94
N GLY A 70 -13.03 29.06 -8.32
CA GLY A 70 -11.78 28.32 -8.50
C GLY A 70 -11.00 28.01 -7.20
N ARG A 71 -11.56 28.25 -6.03
CA ARG A 71 -10.98 27.87 -4.74
C ARG A 71 -11.62 26.59 -4.23
N ILE A 72 -10.82 25.72 -3.65
CA ILE A 72 -11.26 24.49 -3.00
C ILE A 72 -10.98 24.63 -1.50
N VAL A 73 -11.96 24.33 -0.68
CA VAL A 73 -11.86 24.30 0.78
C VAL A 73 -12.45 22.99 1.32
N GLU A 74 -12.00 22.59 2.50
CA GLU A 74 -12.50 21.40 3.18
C GLU A 74 -12.86 21.73 4.63
N HIS A 75 -13.89 21.04 5.13
CA HIS A 75 -14.34 21.13 6.51
C HIS A 75 -14.65 19.72 7.03
N ALA A 76 -13.98 19.31 8.09
CA ALA A 76 -14.14 17.99 8.69
C ALA A 76 -14.96 18.05 9.99
N LEU A 77 -15.77 17.02 10.22
CA LEU A 77 -16.62 16.86 11.39
C LEU A 77 -16.59 15.40 11.87
N ASN A 78 -16.42 15.17 13.16
CA ASN A 78 -16.57 13.83 13.73
C ASN A 78 -18.03 13.39 13.75
N GLU A 79 -18.95 14.32 14.01
CA GLU A 79 -20.39 14.09 14.09
C GLU A 79 -21.17 15.16 13.35
N LEU A 80 -22.30 14.80 12.79
CA LEU A 80 -23.17 15.76 12.11
C LEU A 80 -23.96 16.58 13.16
N PRO A 81 -23.96 17.91 13.08
CA PRO A 81 -24.74 18.76 13.99
C PRO A 81 -26.23 18.48 13.88
N ASP A 82 -26.95 18.66 14.97
CA ASP A 82 -28.41 18.61 14.98
C ASP A 82 -29.03 19.76 14.19
N GLY A 83 -30.29 19.60 13.81
CA GLY A 83 -31.07 20.64 13.12
C GLY A 83 -30.75 20.76 11.63
N ASP A 84 -30.71 22.00 11.12
CA ASP A 84 -30.48 22.29 9.69
C ASP A 84 -29.02 22.13 9.32
N LEU A 85 -28.69 20.95 8.82
CA LEU A 85 -27.30 20.58 8.43
C LEU A 85 -26.77 21.50 7.33
N ALA A 86 -27.58 21.85 6.32
CA ALA A 86 -27.08 22.68 5.21
C ALA A 86 -26.77 24.12 5.71
N ALA A 87 -27.57 24.69 6.61
CA ALA A 87 -27.26 25.98 7.20
C ALA A 87 -26.02 25.95 8.08
N ALA A 88 -25.84 24.89 8.89
CA ALA A 88 -24.66 24.72 9.73
C ALA A 88 -23.39 24.58 8.89
N LEU A 89 -23.42 23.77 7.83
CA LEU A 89 -22.29 23.60 6.91
C LEU A 89 -21.95 24.87 6.16
N ALA A 90 -22.95 25.60 5.65
CA ALA A 90 -22.70 26.88 5.00
C ALA A 90 -22.05 27.91 5.95
N ALA A 91 -22.47 27.96 7.21
CA ALA A 91 -21.86 28.82 8.23
C ALA A 91 -20.41 28.46 8.53
N ALA A 92 -20.05 27.17 8.47
CA ALA A 92 -18.69 26.69 8.71
C ALA A 92 -17.79 26.84 7.46
N ILE A 93 -18.29 26.57 6.26
CA ILE A 93 -17.53 26.54 5.02
C ILE A 93 -17.29 27.95 4.44
N ASP A 94 -18.27 28.85 4.46
CA ASP A 94 -18.13 30.18 3.85
C ASP A 94 -16.97 31.02 4.37
N PRO A 95 -16.68 31.04 5.69
CA PRO A 95 -15.51 31.75 6.21
C PRO A 95 -14.18 31.25 5.63
N LEU A 96 -14.07 29.97 5.27
CA LEU A 96 -12.86 29.38 4.70
C LEU A 96 -12.52 30.01 3.34
N PHE A 97 -13.51 30.44 2.57
CA PHE A 97 -13.28 31.17 1.31
C PHE A 97 -12.79 32.61 1.49
N ARG A 98 -12.89 33.17 2.71
CA ARG A 98 -12.42 34.54 3.03
C ARG A 98 -10.96 34.57 3.50
N GLY A 99 -10.35 33.41 3.76
CA GLY A 99 -8.95 33.31 4.18
C GLY A 99 -7.96 33.87 3.13
N PRO A 100 -6.67 34.05 3.48
CA PRO A 100 -5.68 34.58 2.57
C PRO A 100 -5.69 33.78 1.27
N ALA A 101 -5.79 34.51 0.15
CA ALA A 101 -5.90 33.89 -1.15
C ALA A 101 -4.60 33.15 -1.50
N SER A 102 -4.69 31.84 -1.68
CA SER A 102 -3.76 31.20 -2.62
C SER A 102 -4.00 31.82 -4.00
N ASP A 103 -2.96 32.21 -4.71
CA ASP A 103 -3.09 32.70 -6.10
C ASP A 103 -3.52 31.59 -7.06
N ARG A 104 -3.51 30.32 -6.58
CA ARG A 104 -3.93 29.15 -7.36
C ARG A 104 -5.44 29.14 -7.53
N ARG A 105 -5.85 29.00 -8.79
CA ARG A 105 -7.24 28.73 -9.17
C ARG A 105 -7.30 27.34 -9.81
N TYR A 106 -8.28 26.57 -9.38
CA TYR A 106 -8.55 25.25 -9.90
C TYR A 106 -9.68 25.32 -10.92
N PRO A 107 -9.59 24.62 -12.06
CA PRO A 107 -10.76 24.34 -12.90
C PRO A 107 -11.88 23.71 -12.08
N ASP A 108 -13.10 23.72 -12.62
CA ASP A 108 -14.24 23.09 -11.97
C ASP A 108 -13.99 21.58 -11.80
N ILE A 109 -14.33 21.09 -10.61
CA ILE A 109 -14.23 19.65 -10.29
C ILE A 109 -15.29 18.91 -11.11
N PRO A 110 -14.89 17.93 -11.95
CA PRO A 110 -15.84 17.13 -12.71
C PRO A 110 -16.72 16.29 -11.78
N ASP A 111 -18.02 16.26 -12.03
CA ASP A 111 -19.00 15.53 -11.21
C ASP A 111 -20.01 14.75 -12.07
N GLU A 112 -19.50 13.86 -12.95
CA GLU A 112 -20.34 13.04 -13.81
C GLU A 112 -21.19 12.07 -12.96
N PRO A 113 -22.45 11.80 -13.38
CA PRO A 113 -23.34 10.91 -12.64
C PRO A 113 -22.78 9.50 -12.51
N ILE A 114 -22.61 9.05 -11.26
CA ILE A 114 -22.15 7.66 -10.95
C ILE A 114 -22.85 7.20 -9.67
N SER A 115 -23.44 5.98 -9.73
CA SER A 115 -23.90 5.27 -8.54
C SER A 115 -23.25 3.89 -8.55
N ALA A 116 -22.48 3.56 -7.50
CA ALA A 116 -21.80 2.27 -7.40
C ALA A 116 -21.64 1.83 -5.95
N GLU A 117 -21.68 0.52 -5.74
CA GLU A 117 -21.47 -0.10 -4.45
C GLU A 117 -20.49 -1.26 -4.56
N TYR A 118 -19.60 -1.39 -3.58
CA TYR A 118 -18.72 -2.55 -3.41
C TYR A 118 -18.80 -3.06 -1.97
N LEU A 119 -19.18 -4.32 -1.84
CA LEU A 119 -19.25 -5.05 -0.57
C LEU A 119 -18.30 -6.25 -0.67
N GLY A 120 -17.12 -6.14 -0.07
CA GLY A 120 -16.11 -7.20 -0.03
C GLY A 120 -16.63 -8.45 0.68
N SER A 121 -16.02 -9.59 0.45
CA SER A 121 -16.36 -10.86 1.07
C SER A 121 -15.20 -11.40 1.93
N PHE A 122 -15.50 -12.29 2.85
CA PHE A 122 -14.55 -13.02 3.70
C PHE A 122 -15.17 -14.39 4.04
N GLU A 123 -14.36 -15.32 4.52
CA GLU A 123 -14.88 -16.63 4.99
C GLU A 123 -15.28 -16.56 6.47
N LEU A 124 -14.42 -15.96 7.30
CA LEU A 124 -14.62 -15.85 8.74
C LEU A 124 -14.50 -14.38 9.20
N ASP A 125 -15.61 -13.84 9.70
CA ASP A 125 -15.69 -12.44 10.16
C ASP A 125 -14.81 -12.19 11.39
N PRO A 126 -13.77 -11.34 11.30
CA PRO A 126 -12.89 -11.03 12.43
C PRO A 126 -13.60 -10.34 13.61
N PHE A 127 -14.74 -9.73 13.35
CA PHE A 127 -15.48 -8.93 14.35
C PHE A 127 -16.68 -9.65 14.97
N ALA A 128 -17.05 -10.82 14.42
CA ALA A 128 -18.10 -11.67 14.94
C ALA A 128 -17.58 -13.01 15.51
N ALA A 129 -16.36 -13.40 15.15
CA ALA A 129 -15.74 -14.62 15.67
C ALA A 129 -15.32 -14.47 17.12
N ASP A 130 -15.25 -15.60 17.82
CA ASP A 130 -14.67 -15.65 19.16
C ASP A 130 -13.20 -15.20 19.12
N PRO A 131 -12.77 -14.22 19.92
CA PRO A 131 -11.38 -13.78 20.00
C PRO A 131 -10.39 -14.92 20.27
N ASP A 132 -10.79 -15.95 21.01
CA ASP A 132 -9.95 -17.11 21.30
C ASP A 132 -9.56 -17.87 20.03
N HIS A 133 -10.39 -17.86 19.00
CA HIS A 133 -10.04 -18.46 17.71
C HIS A 133 -8.78 -17.82 17.08
N ALA A 134 -8.68 -16.49 17.10
CA ALA A 134 -7.51 -15.78 16.62
C ALA A 134 -6.30 -15.97 17.52
N LEU A 135 -6.50 -15.86 18.84
CA LEU A 135 -5.43 -16.00 19.83
C LEU A 135 -4.82 -17.41 19.84
N ASP A 136 -5.64 -18.46 19.75
CA ASP A 136 -5.18 -19.85 19.68
C ASP A 136 -4.45 -20.13 18.35
N GLY A 137 -4.96 -19.58 17.24
CA GLY A 137 -4.31 -19.69 15.94
C GLY A 137 -2.90 -19.09 15.94
N LEU A 138 -2.77 -17.87 16.46
CA LEU A 138 -1.48 -17.19 16.58
C LEU A 138 -0.55 -17.89 17.57
N ALA A 139 -1.06 -18.34 18.72
CA ALA A 139 -0.27 -19.07 19.70
C ALA A 139 0.26 -20.39 19.14
N SER A 140 -0.55 -21.11 18.37
CA SER A 140 -0.13 -22.35 17.67
C SER A 140 0.98 -22.05 16.65
N ALA A 141 0.84 -21.04 15.82
CA ALA A 141 1.86 -20.64 14.85
C ALA A 141 3.17 -20.22 15.53
N ARG A 142 3.08 -19.38 16.58
CA ARG A 142 4.24 -19.01 17.39
C ARG A 142 4.95 -20.22 18.00
N ALA A 143 4.17 -21.17 18.55
CA ALA A 143 4.74 -22.38 19.14
C ALA A 143 5.45 -23.25 18.07
N ALA A 144 4.90 -23.37 16.88
CA ALA A 144 5.55 -24.09 15.78
C ALA A 144 6.88 -23.45 15.37
N VAL A 145 6.96 -22.11 15.30
CA VAL A 145 8.23 -21.39 15.08
C VAL A 145 9.23 -21.70 16.20
N GLN A 146 8.80 -21.57 17.46
CA GLN A 146 9.66 -21.81 18.62
C GLN A 146 10.18 -23.25 18.70
N ALA A 147 9.38 -24.23 18.25
CA ALA A 147 9.72 -25.64 18.28
C ALA A 147 10.81 -26.06 17.29
N ALA A 148 11.13 -25.19 16.32
CA ALA A 148 12.15 -25.49 15.31
C ALA A 148 13.55 -25.70 15.94
N SER A 149 13.89 -24.94 17.00
CA SER A 149 15.17 -25.09 17.70
C SER A 149 15.18 -24.31 19.03
N PRO A 150 15.95 -24.75 20.05
CA PRO A 150 16.30 -23.96 21.22
C PRO A 150 17.07 -22.67 20.91
N GLU A 151 17.70 -22.57 19.76
CA GLU A 151 18.39 -21.37 19.30
C GLU A 151 17.42 -20.23 18.93
N ILE A 152 16.11 -20.51 18.73
CA ILE A 152 15.09 -19.48 18.62
C ILE A 152 14.75 -19.01 20.03
N VAL A 153 15.31 -17.86 20.41
CA VAL A 153 15.18 -17.30 21.75
C VAL A 153 13.90 -16.47 21.93
N PHE A 154 13.28 -16.05 20.84
CA PHE A 154 12.02 -15.32 20.83
C PHE A 154 11.23 -15.64 19.57
N ALA A 155 9.92 -15.83 19.72
CA ALA A 155 8.97 -15.90 18.60
C ALA A 155 7.68 -15.17 18.98
N SER A 156 7.09 -14.46 18.05
CA SER A 156 5.77 -13.85 18.18
C SER A 156 4.97 -13.99 16.89
N ALA A 157 3.64 -13.98 17.06
CA ALA A 157 2.70 -13.90 15.96
C ALA A 157 1.70 -12.78 16.23
N ARG A 158 1.39 -11.97 15.24
CA ARG A 158 0.44 -10.84 15.33
C ARG A 158 -0.52 -10.87 14.15
N LEU A 159 -1.73 -10.41 14.39
CA LEU A 159 -2.78 -10.23 13.39
C LEU A 159 -3.44 -8.86 13.62
N GLU A 160 -3.70 -8.15 12.55
CA GLU A 160 -4.56 -6.98 12.51
C GLU A 160 -5.62 -7.20 11.43
N SER A 161 -6.88 -6.95 11.77
CA SER A 161 -8.00 -6.96 10.83
C SER A 161 -8.70 -5.62 10.90
N MET A 162 -8.99 -5.03 9.73
CA MET A 162 -9.71 -3.75 9.62
C MET A 162 -10.96 -3.93 8.78
N ARG A 163 -12.07 -3.40 9.25
CA ARG A 163 -13.28 -3.16 8.43
C ARG A 163 -13.30 -1.71 8.04
N VAL A 164 -13.22 -1.45 6.75
CA VAL A 164 -13.29 -0.12 6.15
C VAL A 164 -14.68 0.05 5.57
N SER A 165 -15.36 1.15 5.92
CA SER A 165 -16.65 1.53 5.34
C SER A 165 -16.64 3.00 4.97
N LYS A 166 -16.95 3.32 3.71
CA LYS A 166 -16.96 4.69 3.19
C LYS A 166 -18.21 4.95 2.38
N LEU A 167 -18.72 6.18 2.49
CA LEU A 167 -19.81 6.73 1.70
C LEU A 167 -19.33 8.04 1.08
N PHE A 168 -19.44 8.15 -0.24
CA PHE A 168 -19.21 9.42 -0.92
C PHE A 168 -20.48 9.91 -1.59
N LEU A 169 -20.81 11.19 -1.36
CA LEU A 169 -21.95 11.87 -1.98
C LEU A 169 -21.51 13.21 -2.58
N SER A 170 -21.99 13.47 -3.80
CA SER A 170 -22.00 14.78 -4.43
C SER A 170 -23.38 15.00 -5.07
N PRO A 171 -23.68 16.11 -5.75
CA PRO A 171 -24.94 16.28 -6.47
C PRO A 171 -25.24 15.15 -7.47
N HIS A 172 -24.20 14.57 -8.07
CA HIS A 172 -24.34 13.59 -9.13
C HIS A 172 -23.73 12.20 -8.81
N ARG A 173 -23.06 12.05 -7.65
CA ARG A 173 -22.42 10.79 -7.27
C ARG A 173 -22.95 10.24 -5.97
N GLU A 174 -23.14 8.92 -5.96
CA GLU A 174 -23.42 8.16 -4.76
C GLU A 174 -22.59 6.87 -4.79
N LEU A 175 -21.55 6.81 -3.98
CA LEU A 175 -20.63 5.68 -3.95
C LEU A 175 -20.56 5.12 -2.53
N THR A 176 -20.68 3.79 -2.41
CA THR A 176 -20.58 3.09 -1.14
C THR A 176 -19.55 1.97 -1.27
N GLN A 177 -18.69 1.82 -0.26
CA GLN A 177 -17.81 0.66 -0.17
C GLN A 177 -17.68 0.19 1.27
N ALA A 178 -17.62 -1.15 1.43
CA ALA A 178 -17.30 -1.80 2.70
C ALA A 178 -16.50 -3.07 2.43
N PHE A 179 -15.36 -3.23 3.08
CA PHE A 179 -14.52 -4.41 2.94
C PHE A 179 -13.69 -4.66 4.21
N VAL A 180 -13.18 -5.88 4.33
CA VAL A 180 -12.22 -6.25 5.37
C VAL A 180 -10.88 -6.53 4.71
N TRP A 181 -9.82 -6.03 5.31
CA TRP A 181 -8.49 -6.53 5.05
C TRP A 181 -7.86 -7.03 6.35
N SER A 182 -7.04 -8.06 6.23
CA SER A 182 -6.26 -8.60 7.34
C SER A 182 -4.80 -8.69 6.96
N GLN A 183 -3.94 -8.49 7.95
CA GLN A 183 -2.51 -8.73 7.86
C GLN A 183 -2.01 -9.44 9.09
N ALA A 184 -1.05 -10.35 8.93
CA ALA A 184 -0.43 -11.03 10.03
C ALA A 184 1.09 -11.07 9.86
N TYR A 185 1.80 -11.19 10.97
CA TYR A 185 3.25 -11.20 11.02
C TYR A 185 3.74 -12.32 11.94
N LEU A 186 4.70 -13.10 11.45
CA LEU A 186 5.57 -13.92 12.28
C LEU A 186 6.89 -13.17 12.45
N VAL A 187 7.37 -13.11 13.69
CA VAL A 187 8.69 -12.56 14.02
C VAL A 187 9.42 -13.60 14.87
N ALA A 188 10.69 -13.82 14.57
CA ALA A 188 11.55 -14.70 15.33
C ALA A 188 12.94 -14.09 15.52
N VAL A 189 13.54 -14.34 16.68
CA VAL A 189 14.93 -14.01 16.97
C VAL A 189 15.68 -15.30 17.26
N GLY A 190 16.66 -15.58 16.40
CA GLY A 190 17.61 -16.68 16.60
C GLY A 190 18.89 -16.17 17.26
N ARG A 191 19.52 -17.02 18.11
CA ARG A 191 20.81 -16.71 18.73
C ARG A 191 21.69 -17.98 18.84
N ARG A 192 22.94 -17.82 18.37
CA ARG A 192 24.00 -18.85 18.44
C ARG A 192 25.29 -18.20 18.91
N GLY A 193 25.69 -18.45 20.18
CA GLY A 193 26.80 -17.72 20.81
C GLY A 193 26.53 -16.22 20.82
N ASP A 194 27.42 -15.43 20.24
CA ASP A 194 27.31 -13.96 20.12
C ASP A 194 26.53 -13.49 18.90
N VAL A 195 26.15 -14.41 17.98
CA VAL A 195 25.39 -14.08 16.78
C VAL A 195 23.91 -14.06 17.11
N THR A 196 23.26 -12.94 16.84
CA THR A 196 21.80 -12.78 16.95
C THR A 196 21.25 -12.28 15.62
N LYS A 197 20.19 -12.92 15.13
CA LYS A 197 19.48 -12.56 13.89
C LYS A 197 17.99 -12.50 14.14
N GLU A 198 17.36 -11.49 13.57
CA GLU A 198 15.90 -11.36 13.50
C GLU A 198 15.42 -11.78 12.11
N ASN A 199 14.27 -12.43 12.08
CA ASN A 199 13.53 -12.76 10.87
C ASN A 199 12.07 -12.35 11.03
N TYR A 200 11.42 -11.98 9.94
CA TYR A 200 9.99 -11.69 9.92
C TYR A 200 9.35 -12.24 8.64
N GLN A 201 8.06 -12.55 8.72
CA GLN A 201 7.29 -13.01 7.58
C GLN A 201 5.88 -12.42 7.66
N PRO A 202 5.53 -11.49 6.77
CA PRO A 202 4.20 -10.94 6.65
C PRO A 202 3.30 -11.81 5.76
N VAL A 203 2.00 -11.73 6.00
CA VAL A 203 0.93 -12.16 5.10
C VAL A 203 -0.20 -11.14 5.14
N SER A 204 -0.94 -10.99 4.04
CA SER A 204 -2.01 -10.00 3.96
C SER A 204 -3.00 -10.33 2.84
N GLY A 205 -4.20 -9.76 2.92
CA GLY A 205 -5.21 -9.89 1.87
C GLY A 205 -6.53 -9.19 2.23
N LEU A 206 -7.41 -9.10 1.24
CA LEU A 206 -8.81 -8.72 1.44
C LEU A 206 -9.59 -9.94 1.96
N VAL A 207 -9.28 -10.36 3.17
CA VAL A 207 -9.76 -11.59 3.81
C VAL A 207 -10.06 -11.34 5.29
N GLY A 208 -10.80 -12.26 5.91
CA GLY A 208 -11.06 -12.27 7.36
C GLY A 208 -10.02 -13.07 8.14
N LEU A 209 -10.50 -13.84 9.16
CA LEU A 209 -9.61 -14.67 9.99
C LEU A 209 -9.09 -15.93 9.27
N GLU A 210 -9.57 -16.27 8.08
CA GLU A 210 -9.03 -17.35 7.25
C GLU A 210 -7.54 -17.16 6.92
N ILE A 211 -7.00 -15.96 7.05
CA ILE A 211 -5.56 -15.66 6.93
C ILE A 211 -4.72 -16.48 7.93
N LEU A 212 -5.28 -16.89 9.06
CA LEU A 212 -4.61 -17.70 10.07
C LEU A 212 -4.14 -19.06 9.55
N ASP A 213 -4.84 -19.62 8.56
CA ASP A 213 -4.43 -20.88 7.94
C ASP A 213 -3.14 -20.72 7.15
N GLN A 214 -2.95 -19.57 6.51
CA GLN A 214 -1.70 -19.26 5.84
C GLN A 214 -0.56 -19.08 6.87
N VAL A 215 -0.81 -18.35 7.95
CA VAL A 215 0.16 -18.17 9.05
C VAL A 215 0.62 -19.51 9.64
N ARG A 216 -0.33 -20.42 9.88
CA ARG A 216 -0.02 -21.76 10.43
C ARG A 216 0.82 -22.59 9.46
N ARG A 217 0.51 -22.56 8.15
CA ARG A 217 1.26 -23.31 7.14
C ARG A 217 2.71 -22.82 7.00
N MET A 218 2.95 -21.53 7.16
CA MET A 218 4.28 -20.92 7.01
C MET A 218 5.19 -21.13 8.21
N ALA A 219 4.61 -21.22 9.41
CA ALA A 219 5.35 -21.18 10.66
C ALA A 219 6.52 -22.17 10.78
N PRO A 220 6.42 -23.47 10.37
CA PRO A 220 7.54 -24.39 10.45
C PRO A 220 8.71 -24.00 9.53
N GLY A 221 8.43 -23.63 8.29
CA GLY A 221 9.47 -23.19 7.33
C GLY A 221 10.16 -21.91 7.76
N PHE A 222 9.39 -20.97 8.33
CA PHE A 222 9.90 -19.71 8.87
C PHE A 222 10.86 -19.91 10.04
N GLY A 223 10.60 -20.89 10.93
CA GLY A 223 11.51 -21.25 12.01
C GLY A 223 12.85 -21.77 11.45
N SER A 224 12.81 -22.65 10.44
CA SER A 224 14.01 -23.19 9.79
C SER A 224 14.84 -22.11 9.11
N GLU A 225 14.21 -21.20 8.39
CA GLU A 225 14.88 -20.06 7.74
C GLU A 225 15.55 -19.11 8.75
N THR A 226 14.93 -18.91 9.91
CA THR A 226 15.53 -18.12 10.99
C THR A 226 16.86 -18.73 11.46
N LEU A 227 16.96 -20.06 11.51
CA LEU A 227 18.20 -20.76 11.85
C LEU A 227 19.27 -20.65 10.77
N GLU A 228 18.88 -20.65 9.50
CA GLU A 228 19.80 -20.42 8.38
C GLU A 228 20.48 -19.05 8.49
N LEU A 229 19.74 -18.01 8.89
CA LEU A 229 20.28 -16.67 9.07
C LEU A 229 21.39 -16.58 10.14
N LEU A 230 21.42 -17.49 11.10
CA LEU A 230 22.51 -17.55 12.10
C LEU A 230 23.86 -17.92 11.48
N GLY A 231 23.85 -18.56 10.31
CA GLY A 231 25.05 -18.89 9.52
C GLY A 231 25.39 -17.84 8.44
N ALA A 232 24.59 -16.77 8.32
CA ALA A 232 24.76 -15.78 7.28
C ALA A 232 26.03 -14.94 7.48
N GLY A 233 26.83 -14.83 6.42
CA GLY A 233 28.00 -13.95 6.35
C GLY A 233 27.63 -12.51 5.99
N ARG A 234 28.65 -11.73 5.65
CA ARG A 234 28.52 -10.40 5.03
C ARG A 234 28.81 -10.51 3.54
N ILE A 235 28.13 -9.67 2.76
CA ILE A 235 28.43 -9.54 1.34
C ILE A 235 29.69 -8.69 1.14
N GLU A 236 30.49 -9.05 0.12
CA GLU A 236 31.58 -8.19 -0.33
C GLU A 236 31.00 -7.06 -1.18
N PRO A 237 31.35 -5.77 -0.91
CA PRO A 237 30.83 -4.68 -1.72
C PRO A 237 31.23 -4.79 -3.18
N GLY A 238 30.26 -4.66 -4.09
CA GLY A 238 30.49 -4.79 -5.52
C GLY A 238 29.23 -4.60 -6.35
N GLU A 239 29.37 -4.66 -7.66
CA GLU A 239 28.27 -4.72 -8.62
C GLU A 239 28.01 -6.17 -9.00
N TYR A 240 26.77 -6.61 -8.91
CA TYR A 240 26.38 -8.00 -9.13
C TYR A 240 25.14 -8.11 -10.02
N GLU A 241 25.05 -9.22 -10.74
CA GLU A 241 23.77 -9.70 -11.24
C GLU A 241 22.93 -10.15 -10.03
N VAL A 242 21.67 -9.72 -10.01
CA VAL A 242 20.74 -10.08 -8.94
C VAL A 242 19.44 -10.60 -9.51
N ILE A 243 18.85 -11.57 -8.83
CA ILE A 243 17.45 -11.95 -8.98
C ILE A 243 16.76 -11.45 -7.71
N MET A 244 15.77 -10.60 -7.86
CA MET A 244 14.90 -10.11 -6.77
C MET A 244 13.66 -10.99 -6.72
N ASP A 245 13.28 -11.45 -5.52
CA ASP A 245 11.98 -12.09 -5.35
C ASP A 245 10.82 -11.08 -5.50
N PRO A 246 9.56 -11.52 -5.57
CA PRO A 246 8.40 -10.64 -5.74
C PRO A 246 8.25 -9.55 -4.67
N ASP A 247 8.69 -9.78 -3.43
CA ASP A 247 8.66 -8.79 -2.34
C ASP A 247 9.68 -7.66 -2.58
N VAL A 248 10.92 -8.02 -2.89
CA VAL A 248 11.99 -7.05 -3.21
C VAL A 248 11.68 -6.32 -4.51
N ALA A 249 11.17 -7.02 -5.54
CA ALA A 249 10.77 -6.43 -6.82
C ALA A 249 9.60 -5.44 -6.66
N GLY A 250 8.60 -5.81 -5.84
CA GLY A 250 7.47 -4.94 -5.53
C GLY A 250 7.88 -3.66 -4.82
N THR A 251 8.82 -3.77 -3.90
CA THR A 251 9.34 -2.57 -3.25
C THR A 251 10.22 -1.74 -4.19
N LEU A 252 10.96 -2.37 -5.10
CA LEU A 252 11.62 -1.64 -6.17
C LEU A 252 10.60 -0.83 -7.00
N ALA A 253 9.45 -1.41 -7.38
CA ALA A 253 8.38 -0.68 -8.06
C ALA A 253 7.86 0.50 -7.22
N HIS A 254 7.57 0.25 -5.94
CA HIS A 254 7.05 1.22 -4.99
C HIS A 254 8.02 2.40 -4.78
N GLU A 255 9.28 2.12 -4.50
CA GLU A 255 10.28 3.16 -4.21
C GLU A 255 10.79 3.82 -5.49
N ALA A 256 11.07 3.07 -6.57
CA ALA A 256 11.67 3.64 -7.77
C ALA A 256 10.76 4.61 -8.51
N PHE A 257 9.53 4.21 -8.80
CA PHE A 257 8.58 5.00 -9.57
C PHE A 257 7.19 5.14 -8.93
N GLY A 258 6.93 4.54 -7.78
CA GLY A 258 5.71 4.77 -7.04
C GLY A 258 5.67 6.20 -6.48
N HIS A 259 6.59 6.54 -5.59
CA HIS A 259 6.73 7.89 -5.06
C HIS A 259 7.17 8.90 -6.13
N GLY A 260 8.03 8.49 -7.05
CA GLY A 260 8.55 9.35 -8.11
C GLY A 260 7.49 9.88 -9.06
N VAL A 261 6.34 9.21 -9.20
CA VAL A 261 5.25 9.58 -10.12
C VAL A 261 3.99 10.11 -9.44
N GLU A 262 4.02 10.37 -8.14
CA GLU A 262 2.93 11.07 -7.44
C GLU A 262 2.84 12.52 -7.93
N MET A 263 1.81 12.84 -8.73
CA MET A 263 1.73 14.08 -9.52
C MET A 263 1.55 15.36 -8.72
N ASP A 264 1.19 15.30 -7.44
CA ASP A 264 1.25 16.46 -6.55
C ASP A 264 2.70 16.94 -6.33
N MET A 265 3.68 16.05 -6.47
CA MET A 265 5.11 16.41 -6.48
C MET A 265 5.54 17.04 -7.80
N PHE A 266 4.89 16.69 -8.94
CA PHE A 266 5.09 17.37 -10.22
C PHE A 266 4.66 18.85 -10.12
N VAL A 267 3.47 19.09 -9.55
CA VAL A 267 2.96 20.46 -9.32
C VAL A 267 3.92 21.30 -8.46
N LYS A 268 4.66 20.66 -7.58
CA LYS A 268 5.65 21.30 -6.68
C LYS A 268 7.06 21.39 -7.28
N GLY A 269 7.30 20.82 -8.47
CA GLY A 269 8.63 20.70 -9.07
C GLY A 269 9.61 19.89 -8.23
N ARG A 270 9.11 18.83 -7.56
CA ARG A 270 9.89 18.00 -6.62
C ARG A 270 10.10 16.56 -7.07
N ALA A 271 9.64 16.20 -8.27
CA ALA A 271 9.84 14.87 -8.85
C ALA A 271 10.48 14.99 -10.23
N LYS A 272 11.65 14.37 -10.39
CA LYS A 272 12.41 14.35 -11.65
C LYS A 272 11.64 13.63 -12.78
N ALA A 273 10.78 12.68 -12.43
CA ALA A 273 9.96 11.92 -13.36
C ALA A 273 9.11 12.80 -14.30
N MET A 274 8.72 14.01 -13.85
CA MET A 274 8.00 14.97 -14.69
C MET A 274 8.74 15.29 -15.99
N GLU A 275 10.07 15.36 -15.97
CA GLU A 275 10.92 15.66 -17.14
C GLU A 275 11.06 14.47 -18.11
N TYR A 276 10.62 13.28 -17.67
CA TYR A 276 10.78 12.01 -18.38
C TYR A 276 9.45 11.42 -18.89
N LEU A 277 8.35 12.12 -18.73
CA LEU A 277 7.09 11.71 -19.36
C LEU A 277 7.29 11.58 -20.88
N GLY A 278 6.92 10.43 -21.44
CA GLY A 278 7.12 10.06 -22.83
C GLY A 278 8.55 9.63 -23.18
N LYS A 279 9.45 9.46 -22.21
CA LYS A 279 10.84 9.05 -22.45
C LYS A 279 11.13 7.67 -21.85
N PRO A 280 12.11 6.93 -22.38
CA PRO A 280 12.59 5.67 -21.80
C PRO A 280 13.17 5.88 -20.39
N VAL A 281 12.77 5.02 -19.47
CA VAL A 281 13.23 5.00 -18.06
C VAL A 281 13.57 3.59 -17.58
N ALA A 282 13.25 2.56 -18.38
CA ALA A 282 13.44 1.15 -18.06
C ALA A 282 13.75 0.35 -19.33
N SER A 283 14.11 -0.92 -19.15
CA SER A 283 14.21 -1.89 -20.26
C SER A 283 12.86 -2.01 -20.99
N PRO A 284 12.86 -2.19 -22.34
CA PRO A 284 11.62 -2.29 -23.12
C PRO A 284 10.66 -3.42 -22.70
N ILE A 285 11.14 -4.43 -21.98
CA ILE A 285 10.28 -5.51 -21.46
C ILE A 285 9.49 -5.12 -20.22
N VAL A 286 9.78 -3.95 -19.61
CA VAL A 286 9.17 -3.52 -18.36
C VAL A 286 7.82 -2.87 -18.59
N GLN A 287 6.82 -3.43 -17.89
CA GLN A 287 5.49 -2.86 -17.72
C GLN A 287 5.26 -2.61 -16.23
N MET A 288 4.86 -1.43 -15.82
CA MET A 288 4.59 -1.10 -14.42
C MET A 288 3.22 -0.43 -14.28
N PHE A 289 2.53 -0.78 -13.22
CA PHE A 289 1.18 -0.29 -12.93
C PHE A 289 1.07 0.19 -11.48
N ASP A 290 0.12 1.10 -11.26
CA ASP A 290 -0.48 1.37 -9.96
C ASP A 290 -2.00 1.37 -10.12
N GLY A 291 -2.71 0.57 -9.31
CA GLY A 291 -4.16 0.47 -9.47
C GLY A 291 -4.88 -0.22 -8.32
N ALA A 292 -5.91 0.44 -7.79
CA ALA A 292 -6.77 -0.15 -6.76
C ALA A 292 -7.90 -1.03 -7.33
N ALA A 293 -8.18 -0.94 -8.63
CA ALA A 293 -9.25 -1.70 -9.29
C ALA A 293 -8.84 -3.06 -9.83
N ASP A 294 -7.57 -3.37 -9.89
CA ASP A 294 -7.03 -4.40 -10.78
C ASP A 294 -6.68 -5.72 -10.08
N VAL A 295 -6.36 -5.67 -8.80
CA VAL A 295 -5.88 -6.82 -8.02
C VAL A 295 -6.48 -6.83 -6.63
N ASP A 296 -6.74 -8.03 -6.12
CA ASP A 296 -7.36 -8.25 -4.81
C ASP A 296 -6.30 -8.27 -3.70
N GLN A 297 -5.87 -7.07 -3.25
CA GLN A 297 -4.94 -6.95 -2.12
C GLN A 297 -5.30 -5.72 -1.27
N CYS A 298 -4.66 -5.54 -0.13
CA CYS A 298 -4.97 -4.53 0.88
C CYS A 298 -4.99 -3.08 0.36
N GLY A 299 -4.31 -2.79 -0.75
CA GLY A 299 -4.34 -1.49 -1.41
C GLY A 299 -5.55 -1.25 -2.32
N SER A 300 -6.46 -2.24 -2.47
CA SER A 300 -7.63 -2.18 -3.37
C SER A 300 -8.85 -1.53 -2.74
N TYR A 301 -9.63 -0.85 -3.55
CA TYR A 301 -10.91 -0.21 -3.19
C TYR A 301 -11.72 0.12 -4.46
N LEU A 302 -13.00 0.44 -4.29
CA LEU A 302 -13.86 0.88 -5.40
C LEU A 302 -13.60 2.34 -5.80
N PHE A 303 -13.44 3.24 -4.82
CA PHE A 303 -13.21 4.67 -5.03
C PHE A 303 -12.26 5.23 -3.97
N ASP A 304 -11.52 6.27 -4.36
CA ASP A 304 -10.59 7.00 -3.48
C ASP A 304 -11.31 7.97 -2.53
N ASP A 305 -10.54 8.66 -1.69
CA ASP A 305 -11.08 9.59 -0.69
C ASP A 305 -11.55 10.95 -1.27
N GLU A 306 -11.58 11.06 -2.60
CA GLU A 306 -12.12 12.19 -3.35
C GLU A 306 -13.31 11.80 -4.24
N GLY A 307 -13.81 10.55 -4.08
CA GLY A 307 -14.95 10.01 -4.83
C GLY A 307 -14.64 9.70 -6.30
N ARG A 308 -13.41 9.40 -6.63
CA ARG A 308 -13.01 8.92 -7.94
C ARG A 308 -12.93 7.42 -7.95
N LEU A 309 -13.53 6.79 -8.96
CA LEU A 309 -13.41 5.35 -9.13
C LEU A 309 -11.94 4.98 -9.29
N ALA A 310 -11.57 3.89 -8.66
CA ALA A 310 -10.24 3.30 -8.80
C ALA A 310 -9.96 2.95 -10.26
N THR A 311 -8.71 3.10 -10.67
CA THR A 311 -8.25 2.76 -12.02
C THR A 311 -7.10 1.76 -11.95
N ARG A 312 -6.72 1.24 -13.10
CA ARG A 312 -5.43 0.61 -13.37
C ARG A 312 -4.59 1.59 -14.19
N THR A 313 -3.75 2.34 -13.53
CA THR A 313 -2.86 3.31 -14.20
C THR A 313 -1.59 2.61 -14.66
N GLN A 314 -1.36 2.54 -15.97
CA GLN A 314 -0.08 2.10 -16.50
C GLN A 314 0.93 3.23 -16.37
N VAL A 315 1.93 3.05 -15.54
CA VAL A 315 3.00 4.03 -15.25
C VAL A 315 4.13 3.90 -16.27
N ILE A 316 4.60 2.68 -16.48
CA ILE A 316 5.62 2.37 -17.51
C ILE A 316 5.01 1.42 -18.52
N LYS A 317 5.17 1.75 -19.79
CA LYS A 317 4.78 0.94 -20.95
C LYS A 317 5.98 0.74 -21.87
N ASP A 318 6.35 -0.51 -22.12
CA ASP A 318 7.48 -0.87 -22.99
C ASP A 318 8.76 -0.09 -22.62
N GLY A 319 9.02 0.04 -21.31
CA GLY A 319 10.15 0.80 -20.76
C GLY A 319 10.01 2.32 -20.79
N VAL A 320 8.92 2.87 -21.32
CA VAL A 320 8.67 4.32 -21.42
C VAL A 320 7.76 4.77 -20.28
N LEU A 321 8.10 5.86 -19.59
CA LEU A 321 7.24 6.49 -18.59
C LEU A 321 6.07 7.18 -19.29
N VAL A 322 4.85 6.69 -19.14
CA VAL A 322 3.67 7.18 -19.87
C VAL A 322 2.68 7.95 -19.01
N ALA A 323 2.65 7.72 -17.69
CA ALA A 323 1.73 8.39 -16.78
C ALA A 323 2.29 8.50 -15.36
N GLY A 324 1.71 9.40 -14.58
CA GLY A 324 1.80 9.41 -13.11
C GLY A 324 0.46 9.11 -12.47
N ILE A 325 0.45 9.01 -11.14
CA ILE A 325 -0.76 8.86 -10.33
C ILE A 325 -1.14 10.20 -9.70
N SER A 326 -2.44 10.50 -9.63
CA SER A 326 -2.90 11.84 -9.24
C SER A 326 -4.04 11.82 -8.23
N ASP A 327 -4.04 12.81 -7.36
CA ASP A 327 -5.23 13.30 -6.66
C ASP A 327 -6.00 14.30 -7.55
N MET A 328 -7.18 14.71 -7.10
CA MET A 328 -8.01 15.67 -7.85
C MET A 328 -7.28 16.98 -8.11
N GLN A 329 -6.64 17.54 -7.09
CA GLN A 329 -6.01 18.86 -7.22
C GLN A 329 -4.82 18.85 -8.18
N SER A 330 -3.97 17.82 -8.13
CA SER A 330 -2.86 17.69 -9.05
C SER A 330 -3.33 17.44 -10.50
N ALA A 331 -4.35 16.59 -10.68
CA ALA A 331 -4.94 16.36 -11.99
C ALA A 331 -5.49 17.64 -12.63
N LEU A 332 -6.28 18.42 -11.87
CA LEU A 332 -6.83 19.70 -12.34
C LEU A 332 -5.75 20.70 -12.73
N LEU A 333 -4.66 20.82 -11.95
CA LEU A 333 -3.56 21.75 -12.22
C LEU A 333 -2.69 21.34 -13.41
N LEU A 334 -2.57 20.04 -13.66
CA LEU A 334 -1.77 19.49 -14.76
C LEU A 334 -2.60 19.24 -16.04
N GLY A 335 -3.92 19.45 -15.97
CA GLY A 335 -4.83 19.24 -17.10
C GLY A 335 -4.96 17.76 -17.49
N THR A 336 -4.86 16.85 -16.50
CA THR A 336 -4.99 15.40 -16.72
C THR A 336 -6.26 14.86 -16.04
N MET A 337 -6.60 13.60 -16.32
CA MET A 337 -7.68 12.92 -15.58
C MET A 337 -7.18 12.43 -14.25
N PRO A 338 -8.00 12.53 -13.16
CA PRO A 338 -7.66 11.91 -11.87
C PRO A 338 -7.60 10.38 -11.99
N THR A 339 -6.62 9.77 -11.35
CA THR A 339 -6.37 8.33 -11.43
C THR A 339 -7.00 7.51 -10.30
N GLY A 340 -7.79 8.15 -9.43
CA GLY A 340 -8.37 7.46 -8.27
C GLY A 340 -7.34 7.15 -7.18
N ASN A 341 -6.34 8.00 -7.05
CA ASN A 341 -5.25 7.88 -6.08
C ASN A 341 -5.27 9.00 -5.02
N GLY A 342 -6.36 9.77 -4.92
CA GLY A 342 -6.53 10.81 -3.91
C GLY A 342 -6.84 10.20 -2.54
N ARG A 343 -5.84 10.02 -1.68
CA ARG A 343 -5.98 9.28 -0.42
C ARG A 343 -5.61 10.12 0.80
N ARG A 344 -6.28 9.86 1.92
CA ARG A 344 -6.09 10.49 3.23
C ARG A 344 -5.57 9.48 4.23
N GLN A 345 -4.77 9.92 5.18
CA GLN A 345 -4.44 9.09 6.34
C GLN A 345 -5.66 8.87 7.23
N ALA A 346 -6.43 9.92 7.47
CA ALA A 346 -7.69 9.91 8.19
C ALA A 346 -8.65 10.95 7.57
N PHE A 347 -9.95 10.86 7.86
CA PHE A 347 -10.99 11.68 7.23
C PHE A 347 -10.74 13.20 7.36
N ASP A 348 -10.10 13.65 8.44
CA ASP A 348 -9.78 15.05 8.73
C ASP A 348 -8.42 15.51 8.17
N HIS A 349 -7.63 14.58 7.59
CA HIS A 349 -6.39 14.90 6.91
C HIS A 349 -6.62 15.31 5.45
N LYS A 350 -5.67 16.02 4.87
CA LYS A 350 -5.71 16.37 3.45
C LYS A 350 -5.50 15.13 2.57
N ALA A 351 -6.22 15.07 1.44
CA ALA A 351 -5.93 14.09 0.40
C ALA A 351 -4.66 14.46 -0.40
N TYR A 352 -3.88 13.45 -0.74
CA TYR A 352 -2.68 13.53 -1.59
C TYR A 352 -2.72 12.43 -2.62
N ALA A 353 -1.98 12.60 -3.72
CA ALA A 353 -1.69 11.50 -4.63
C ALA A 353 -0.88 10.43 -3.88
N ARG A 354 -1.43 9.21 -3.76
CA ARG A 354 -0.82 8.11 -3.02
C ARG A 354 -0.99 6.79 -3.79
N MET A 355 0.05 5.98 -3.74
CA MET A 355 0.03 4.63 -4.30
C MET A 355 -1.08 3.76 -3.73
N THR A 356 -1.42 2.72 -4.47
CA THR A 356 -2.42 1.69 -4.13
C THR A 356 -1.80 0.30 -4.18
N ASN A 357 -1.96 -0.42 -5.29
CA ASN A 357 -1.21 -1.63 -5.59
C ASN A 357 -0.20 -1.31 -6.68
N THR A 358 1.08 -1.21 -6.31
CA THR A 358 2.16 -0.82 -7.21
C THR A 358 2.97 -2.05 -7.60
N TYR A 359 3.10 -2.36 -8.89
CA TYR A 359 3.72 -3.61 -9.32
C TYR A 359 4.28 -3.57 -10.74
N PHE A 360 5.28 -4.44 -10.98
CA PHE A 360 5.68 -4.81 -12.33
C PHE A 360 4.82 -5.98 -12.82
N SER A 361 4.43 -5.98 -14.09
CA SER A 361 3.75 -7.13 -14.68
C SER A 361 4.65 -8.34 -14.78
N ALA A 362 4.05 -9.53 -14.73
CA ALA A 362 4.74 -10.77 -15.08
C ALA A 362 5.30 -10.70 -16.50
N GLY A 363 6.41 -11.40 -16.71
CA GLY A 363 7.05 -11.65 -18.00
C GLY A 363 6.85 -13.08 -18.47
N ASP A 364 7.75 -13.53 -19.33
CA ASP A 364 7.63 -14.84 -19.99
C ASP A 364 8.70 -15.85 -19.51
N SER A 365 9.58 -15.47 -18.58
CA SER A 365 10.65 -16.36 -18.09
C SER A 365 10.19 -17.17 -16.90
N THR A 366 10.65 -18.40 -16.79
CA THR A 366 10.50 -19.15 -15.54
C THR A 366 11.60 -18.77 -14.54
N TYR A 367 11.33 -18.89 -13.24
CA TYR A 367 12.35 -18.69 -12.21
C TYR A 367 13.62 -19.56 -12.46
N LEU A 368 13.45 -20.80 -12.93
CA LEU A 368 14.59 -21.69 -13.21
C LEU A 368 15.44 -21.22 -14.39
N GLU A 369 14.83 -20.67 -15.44
CA GLU A 369 15.56 -20.05 -16.56
C GLU A 369 16.35 -18.83 -16.08
N MET A 370 15.73 -17.98 -15.25
CA MET A 370 16.41 -16.83 -14.64
C MET A 370 17.61 -17.27 -13.81
N LEU A 371 17.43 -18.25 -12.94
CA LEU A 371 18.48 -18.79 -12.08
C LEU A 371 19.64 -19.34 -12.94
N SER A 372 19.34 -20.16 -13.95
CA SER A 372 20.32 -20.78 -14.84
C SER A 372 21.11 -19.75 -15.67
N SER A 373 20.58 -18.57 -15.89
CA SER A 373 21.21 -17.49 -16.66
C SER A 373 22.26 -16.69 -15.87
N VAL A 374 22.37 -16.89 -14.55
CA VAL A 374 23.32 -16.16 -13.69
C VAL A 374 24.60 -16.96 -13.53
N ARG A 375 25.72 -16.40 -13.99
CA ARG A 375 27.03 -17.04 -13.81
C ARG A 375 27.58 -16.86 -12.39
N HIS A 376 27.48 -15.64 -11.85
CA HIS A 376 27.82 -15.31 -10.46
C HIS A 376 26.98 -14.12 -10.03
N GLY A 377 26.20 -14.28 -8.97
CA GLY A 377 25.27 -13.26 -8.50
C GLY A 377 24.53 -13.67 -7.23
N TRP A 378 23.40 -13.03 -6.97
CA TRP A 378 22.66 -13.20 -5.73
C TRP A 378 21.15 -13.24 -6.00
N LEU A 379 20.47 -14.18 -5.32
CA LEU A 379 19.03 -14.14 -5.12
C LEU A 379 18.75 -13.29 -3.87
N LEU A 380 18.02 -12.20 -4.02
CA LEU A 380 17.67 -11.26 -2.96
C LEU A 380 16.23 -11.51 -2.53
N GLN A 381 16.02 -11.73 -1.24
CA GLN A 381 14.73 -12.13 -0.69
C GLN A 381 14.42 -11.38 0.60
N LYS A 382 13.13 -11.12 0.81
CA LYS A 382 12.57 -10.43 1.99
C LYS A 382 13.12 -9.02 2.16
N LEU A 383 12.29 -8.07 1.83
CA LEU A 383 12.63 -6.68 2.06
C LEU A 383 12.58 -6.33 3.55
N ASN A 384 13.55 -5.58 4.04
CA ASN A 384 13.53 -4.97 5.37
C ASN A 384 13.09 -3.50 5.29
N SER A 385 13.67 -2.73 4.36
CA SER A 385 13.29 -1.33 4.15
C SER A 385 13.69 -0.87 2.74
N GLY A 386 12.98 0.15 2.24
CA GLY A 386 13.28 0.85 1.00
C GLY A 386 13.28 2.35 1.19
N MET A 387 14.01 3.05 0.35
CA MET A 387 14.07 4.51 0.33
C MET A 387 14.44 5.01 -1.06
N GLU A 388 13.75 6.05 -1.53
CA GLU A 388 14.03 6.74 -2.79
C GLU A 388 14.25 8.24 -2.56
N ASP A 389 15.06 8.85 -3.40
CA ASP A 389 15.13 10.31 -3.57
C ASP A 389 14.46 10.71 -4.90
N PRO A 390 13.20 11.20 -4.88
CA PRO A 390 12.46 11.55 -6.09
C PRO A 390 13.09 12.65 -6.93
N LYS A 391 13.97 13.46 -6.33
CA LYS A 391 14.66 14.56 -7.01
C LYS A 391 15.87 14.09 -7.81
N ASN A 392 16.61 13.12 -7.28
CA ASN A 392 17.88 12.70 -7.84
C ASN A 392 17.86 11.25 -8.32
N TRP A 393 16.76 10.50 -8.05
CA TRP A 393 16.57 9.11 -8.42
C TRP A 393 17.60 8.12 -7.85
N GLY A 394 18.15 8.45 -6.68
CA GLY A 394 18.88 7.48 -5.88
C GLY A 394 17.92 6.49 -5.22
N ILE A 395 18.24 5.20 -5.23
CA ILE A 395 17.48 4.18 -4.52
C ILE A 395 18.38 3.37 -3.62
N GLN A 396 17.85 3.02 -2.44
CA GLN A 396 18.47 2.09 -1.51
C GLN A 396 17.40 1.12 -0.99
N LEU A 397 17.69 -0.18 -1.06
CA LEU A 397 16.88 -1.23 -0.46
C LEU A 397 17.76 -1.95 0.56
N VAL A 398 17.19 -2.32 1.69
CA VAL A 398 17.81 -3.24 2.66
C VAL A 398 17.05 -4.55 2.61
N VAL A 399 17.74 -5.59 2.18
CA VAL A 399 17.19 -6.94 1.98
C VAL A 399 17.69 -7.84 3.09
N LEU A 400 16.82 -8.70 3.60
CA LEU A 400 17.16 -9.55 4.73
C LEU A 400 18.07 -10.72 4.33
N ILE A 401 17.85 -11.31 3.16
CA ILE A 401 18.53 -12.53 2.71
C ILE A 401 19.10 -12.35 1.30
N GLY A 402 20.41 -12.58 1.17
CA GLY A 402 21.06 -12.79 -0.11
C GLY A 402 21.56 -14.24 -0.19
N ARG A 403 21.13 -15.00 -1.22
CA ARG A 403 21.61 -16.37 -1.50
C ARG A 403 22.52 -16.34 -2.71
N GLU A 404 23.74 -16.85 -2.57
CA GLU A 404 24.71 -16.86 -3.65
C GLU A 404 24.30 -17.80 -4.78
N ILE A 405 24.45 -17.31 -6.02
CA ILE A 405 24.26 -18.07 -7.25
C ILE A 405 25.62 -18.18 -7.97
N VAL A 406 26.03 -19.42 -8.28
CA VAL A 406 27.21 -19.70 -9.11
C VAL A 406 26.80 -20.71 -10.18
N ASP A 407 27.12 -20.40 -11.46
CA ASP A 407 26.84 -21.23 -12.62
C ASP A 407 25.38 -21.75 -12.62
N GLY A 408 24.42 -20.84 -12.36
CA GLY A 408 22.98 -21.12 -12.40
C GLY A 408 22.46 -21.95 -11.22
N ARG A 409 23.19 -22.04 -10.11
CA ARG A 409 22.77 -22.83 -8.93
C ARG A 409 23.00 -22.07 -7.63
N LEU A 410 22.11 -22.26 -6.68
CA LEU A 410 22.31 -21.80 -5.31
C LEU A 410 23.42 -22.61 -4.66
N THR A 411 24.44 -21.94 -4.11
CA THR A 411 25.60 -22.60 -3.47
C THR A 411 25.33 -23.02 -2.03
N GLY A 412 24.26 -22.51 -1.43
CA GLY A 412 23.97 -22.62 0.00
C GLY A 412 24.61 -21.52 0.84
N LYS A 413 25.49 -20.68 0.30
CA LYS A 413 26.03 -19.52 1.01
C LYS A 413 24.97 -18.42 1.14
N ILE A 414 24.82 -17.90 2.36
CA ILE A 414 23.85 -16.85 2.72
C ILE A 414 24.59 -15.63 3.27
N VAL A 415 24.12 -14.46 2.92
CA VAL A 415 24.55 -13.16 3.46
C VAL A 415 23.35 -12.39 4.01
N SER A 416 23.54 -11.66 5.12
CA SER A 416 22.46 -10.93 5.79
C SER A 416 22.99 -9.86 6.76
N PRO A 417 22.46 -8.60 6.75
CA PRO A 417 21.60 -8.03 5.70
C PRO A 417 22.39 -7.70 4.44
N VAL A 418 21.68 -7.34 3.35
CA VAL A 418 22.26 -6.86 2.09
C VAL A 418 21.71 -5.48 1.80
N VAL A 419 22.57 -4.50 1.66
CA VAL A 419 22.21 -3.17 1.18
C VAL A 419 22.36 -3.12 -0.33
N CYS A 420 21.26 -2.84 -1.02
CA CYS A 420 21.21 -2.67 -2.47
C CYS A 420 21.08 -1.20 -2.79
N SER A 421 21.91 -0.66 -3.67
CA SER A 421 21.86 0.75 -4.05
C SER A 421 22.04 0.93 -5.56
N GLY A 422 21.49 2.02 -6.08
CA GLY A 422 21.60 2.33 -7.50
C GLY A 422 20.98 3.68 -7.88
N TYR A 423 21.12 4.01 -9.15
CA TYR A 423 20.38 5.05 -9.82
C TYR A 423 19.17 4.39 -10.50
N VAL A 424 17.96 4.87 -10.21
CA VAL A 424 16.71 4.19 -10.61
C VAL A 424 16.67 3.83 -12.11
N PRO A 425 16.92 4.75 -13.07
CA PRO A 425 16.90 4.40 -14.48
C PRO A 425 17.92 3.34 -14.88
N ASP A 426 19.09 3.32 -14.24
CA ASP A 426 20.11 2.31 -14.53
C ASP A 426 19.65 0.93 -14.06
N VAL A 427 19.11 0.83 -12.85
CA VAL A 427 18.56 -0.41 -12.28
C VAL A 427 17.45 -0.96 -13.16
N LEU A 428 16.51 -0.10 -13.57
CA LEU A 428 15.36 -0.51 -14.39
C LEU A 428 15.74 -0.80 -15.86
N SER A 429 16.71 -0.08 -16.43
CA SER A 429 17.20 -0.33 -17.80
C SER A 429 18.03 -1.62 -17.88
N ASN A 430 18.64 -2.04 -16.79
CA ASN A 430 19.38 -3.30 -16.69
C ASN A 430 18.48 -4.52 -16.42
N ILE A 431 17.17 -4.37 -16.33
CA ILE A 431 16.24 -5.51 -16.22
C ILE A 431 16.30 -6.31 -17.53
N THR A 432 16.72 -7.56 -17.43
CA THR A 432 16.92 -8.46 -18.57
C THR A 432 15.89 -9.59 -18.63
N MET A 433 15.29 -9.94 -17.49
CA MET A 433 14.28 -10.99 -17.39
C MET A 433 13.25 -10.63 -16.32
N LEU A 434 12.01 -11.01 -16.58
CA LEU A 434 10.86 -10.97 -15.64
C LEU A 434 10.23 -12.37 -15.66
N SER A 435 9.92 -12.94 -14.48
CA SER A 435 9.31 -14.26 -14.42
C SER A 435 7.80 -14.22 -14.75
N ASP A 436 7.24 -15.41 -15.01
CA ASP A 436 5.81 -15.67 -15.13
C ASP A 436 5.11 -15.80 -13.77
N ASP A 437 5.85 -16.03 -12.70
CA ASP A 437 5.34 -15.97 -11.32
C ASP A 437 5.01 -14.53 -10.93
N PHE A 438 3.87 -14.33 -10.24
CA PHE A 438 3.43 -13.02 -9.78
C PHE A 438 2.85 -13.10 -8.37
N GLU A 439 3.32 -12.23 -7.48
CA GLU A 439 2.80 -12.15 -6.12
C GLU A 439 2.72 -10.71 -5.64
N LEU A 440 1.69 -10.40 -4.82
CA LEU A 440 1.48 -9.10 -4.18
C LEU A 440 1.48 -9.22 -2.66
N PHE A 441 2.09 -8.25 -2.02
CA PHE A 441 2.20 -8.14 -0.56
C PHE A 441 1.55 -6.84 -0.09
N GLY A 442 0.60 -6.92 0.84
CA GLY A 442 -0.19 -5.79 1.33
C GLY A 442 0.00 -5.52 2.82
N SER A 443 1.08 -5.99 3.43
CA SER A 443 1.35 -5.78 4.85
C SER A 443 1.90 -4.39 5.19
N GLY A 444 2.26 -3.58 4.18
CA GLY A 444 2.89 -2.28 4.34
C GLY A 444 1.93 -1.10 4.52
N TYR A 445 2.46 -0.06 5.14
CA TYR A 445 1.91 1.29 5.12
C TYR A 445 2.93 2.21 4.48
N CYS A 446 2.50 3.01 3.51
CA CYS A 446 3.35 3.97 2.84
C CYS A 446 3.23 5.33 3.52
N GLY A 447 4.36 5.93 3.91
CA GLY A 447 4.44 7.27 4.47
C GLY A 447 4.76 8.33 3.42
N LYS A 448 4.20 9.54 3.54
CA LYS A 448 4.55 10.67 2.69
C LYS A 448 4.72 11.94 3.52
N GLY A 449 5.72 12.74 3.19
CA GLY A 449 5.97 13.99 3.89
C GLY A 449 6.18 13.76 5.39
N TYR A 450 5.47 14.56 6.20
CA TYR A 450 5.55 14.43 7.65
C TYR A 450 4.38 13.57 8.17
N LYS A 451 4.56 12.23 8.12
CA LYS A 451 3.65 11.23 8.75
C LYS A 451 2.22 11.19 8.18
N GLU A 452 2.09 11.11 6.87
CA GLU A 452 0.82 10.81 6.20
C GLU A 452 0.86 9.35 5.71
N TYR A 453 0.31 8.43 6.50
CA TYR A 453 0.36 6.99 6.20
C TYR A 453 -0.92 6.50 5.52
N VAL A 454 -0.78 5.67 4.49
CA VAL A 454 -1.89 4.95 3.84
C VAL A 454 -1.56 3.48 3.66
N LYS A 455 -2.58 2.63 3.71
CA LYS A 455 -2.46 1.20 3.43
C LYS A 455 -2.18 1.00 1.95
N VAL A 456 -1.14 0.22 1.62
CA VAL A 456 -0.71 -0.04 0.24
C VAL A 456 -0.38 -1.51 0.05
N SER A 457 -0.23 -1.90 -1.21
CA SER A 457 0.34 -3.19 -1.60
C SER A 457 1.38 -2.97 -2.69
N CYS A 458 2.37 -3.83 -2.73
CA CYS A 458 3.33 -3.86 -3.81
C CYS A 458 3.73 -5.29 -4.14
N GLY A 459 4.29 -5.52 -5.32
CA GLY A 459 4.71 -6.85 -5.75
C GLY A 459 5.13 -6.90 -7.20
N GLY A 460 5.13 -8.09 -7.75
CA GLY A 460 5.52 -8.33 -9.14
C GLY A 460 6.01 -9.76 -9.37
N PRO A 461 6.71 -9.99 -10.47
CA PRO A 461 7.45 -11.22 -10.76
C PRO A 461 8.81 -11.23 -10.06
N TYR A 462 9.55 -12.32 -10.16
CA TYR A 462 11.00 -12.27 -10.00
C TYR A 462 11.61 -11.38 -11.09
N ILE A 463 12.62 -10.59 -10.71
CA ILE A 463 13.29 -9.63 -11.61
C ILE A 463 14.78 -9.90 -11.62
N LYS A 464 15.34 -10.09 -12.84
CA LYS A 464 16.79 -10.13 -13.02
C LYS A 464 17.31 -8.77 -13.49
N THR A 465 18.23 -8.19 -12.72
CA THR A 465 18.87 -6.89 -13.02
C THR A 465 20.31 -6.87 -12.50
N LYS A 466 20.93 -5.68 -12.50
CA LYS A 466 22.22 -5.41 -11.87
C LYS A 466 22.09 -4.33 -10.83
N MET A 467 22.72 -4.54 -9.68
CA MET A 467 22.78 -3.56 -8.60
C MET A 467 24.12 -3.57 -7.88
N ARG A 468 24.45 -2.46 -7.25
CA ARG A 468 25.53 -2.39 -6.28
C ARG A 468 25.03 -2.93 -4.94
N LEU A 469 25.75 -3.91 -4.41
CA LEU A 469 25.48 -4.54 -3.11
C LEU A 469 26.62 -4.23 -2.13
N GLY A 470 26.26 -4.13 -0.81
CA GLY A 470 27.23 -3.90 0.26
C GLY A 470 26.67 -4.17 1.66
#